data_8c778ce69f1a85b16aa65b9523620828
#
_entry.id   8c778ce69f1a85b16aa65b9523620828
#
_cell.length_a   1.000
_cell.length_b   1.000
_cell.length_c   1.000
_cell.angle_alpha   90.00
_cell.angle_beta   90.00
_cell.angle_gamma   90.00
#
_symmetry.space_group_name_H-M   'P 1'
#
loop_
_entity.id
_entity.type
_entity.pdbx_description
1 polymer ?
#
loop_
_entity_poly.entity_id
_entity_poly.type
_entity_poly.pdbx_seq_one_letter_code
_entity_poly.pdbx_strand_id
1 'polypeptide(L)'
;TGRVYAGDVLIDDTTAPGQPAAKIKTHTSYGFATQVVILDEEGRVERVLAAHDVGRAVNPALCEGQIEGSVHMGLGYALTEELPCPDGMPATFKLREIGVLRSRDMPEVEVTLVEDPEPEGPFGAKGVGEIGLVPTAAAVAGALYAFDGVRRFVLPMKDSPAAKAMSVGRIRGLKPREPVRS
;
A
#
# COMPACT_ATOMS: atom_id res chain seq x y z
N THR A 1 13.01 2.52 38.27
CA THR A 1 12.56 1.70 37.19
C THR A 1 12.63 0.27 37.67
N GLY A 2 11.90 -0.67 37.15
CA GLY A 2 11.80 -2.06 37.67
C GLY A 2 10.34 -2.50 37.83
N ARG A 3 9.38 -1.71 37.35
CA ARG A 3 8.00 -2.14 37.25
C ARG A 3 7.81 -2.95 35.97
N VAL A 4 7.28 -4.15 36.11
CA VAL A 4 6.85 -5.00 35.01
C VAL A 4 5.34 -4.83 34.87
N TYR A 5 4.90 -4.53 33.66
CA TYR A 5 3.47 -4.51 33.32
C TYR A 5 3.20 -5.71 32.42
N ALA A 6 2.20 -6.49 32.76
CA ALA A 6 1.75 -7.62 31.97
C ALA A 6 0.24 -7.48 31.72
N GLY A 7 -0.20 -7.91 30.56
CA GLY A 7 -1.61 -7.97 30.19
C GLY A 7 -1.80 -8.98 29.08
N ASP A 8 -2.81 -9.82 29.22
CA ASP A 8 -3.19 -10.82 28.22
C ASP A 8 -4.59 -10.50 27.72
N VAL A 9 -4.77 -10.56 26.39
CA VAL A 9 -6.09 -10.48 25.74
C VAL A 9 -6.21 -11.68 24.82
N LEU A 10 -7.27 -12.45 24.99
CA LEU A 10 -7.68 -13.50 24.06
C LEU A 10 -8.99 -13.07 23.38
N ILE A 11 -8.94 -12.91 22.06
CA ILE A 11 -10.11 -12.68 21.24
C ILE A 11 -10.38 -13.96 20.45
N ASP A 12 -11.46 -14.67 20.82
CA ASP A 12 -11.86 -15.95 20.23
C ASP A 12 -13.23 -15.82 19.56
N ASP A 13 -13.32 -14.87 18.63
CA ASP A 13 -14.56 -14.59 17.91
C ASP A 13 -14.50 -14.93 16.41
N THR A 14 -13.38 -15.48 15.95
CA THR A 14 -13.18 -15.92 14.57
C THR A 14 -13.46 -17.42 14.40
N THR A 15 -13.85 -17.81 13.20
CA THR A 15 -14.07 -19.22 12.85
C THR A 15 -12.73 -19.89 12.58
N ALA A 16 -12.36 -20.89 13.38
CA ALA A 16 -11.13 -21.66 13.17
C ALA A 16 -11.17 -22.43 11.84
N PRO A 17 -10.03 -22.57 11.13
CA PRO A 17 -9.96 -23.34 9.90
C PRO A 17 -10.49 -24.76 10.06
N GLY A 18 -11.42 -25.18 9.19
CA GLY A 18 -12.03 -26.50 9.22
C GLY A 18 -13.16 -26.70 10.21
N GLN A 19 -13.53 -25.71 11.00
CA GLN A 19 -14.72 -25.77 11.84
C GLN A 19 -15.99 -25.42 11.07
N PRO A 20 -17.07 -26.21 11.20
CA PRO A 20 -18.34 -25.86 10.62
C PRO A 20 -18.96 -24.65 11.32
N ALA A 21 -19.37 -23.65 10.57
CA ALA A 21 -20.05 -22.48 11.10
C ALA A 21 -21.15 -22.03 10.13
N ALA A 22 -22.29 -21.57 10.70
CA ALA A 22 -23.39 -21.04 9.90
C ALA A 22 -22.98 -19.74 9.14
N LYS A 23 -22.08 -18.97 9.74
CA LYS A 23 -21.42 -17.80 9.14
C LYS A 23 -19.95 -17.83 9.50
N ILE A 24 -19.08 -17.89 8.49
CA ILE A 24 -17.63 -17.85 8.70
C ILE A 24 -17.22 -16.41 9.04
N LYS A 25 -16.54 -16.21 10.17
CA LYS A 25 -15.94 -14.94 10.58
C LYS A 25 -14.42 -15.08 10.53
N THR A 26 -13.79 -14.43 9.56
CA THR A 26 -12.34 -14.55 9.31
C THR A 26 -11.52 -13.46 9.99
N HIS A 27 -12.15 -12.35 10.38
CA HIS A 27 -11.47 -11.18 10.93
C HIS A 27 -12.28 -10.63 12.10
N THR A 28 -11.58 -10.04 13.06
CA THR A 28 -12.16 -9.37 14.24
C THR A 28 -12.39 -7.90 13.96
N SER A 29 -11.48 -7.24 13.23
CA SER A 29 -11.49 -5.80 12.98
C SER A 29 -11.44 -5.52 11.47
N TYR A 30 -12.11 -4.44 11.05
CA TYR A 30 -12.16 -3.96 9.68
C TYR A 30 -11.83 -2.48 9.64
N GLY A 31 -10.83 -2.10 8.84
CA GLY A 31 -10.51 -0.72 8.54
C GLY A 31 -10.96 -0.34 7.13
N PHE A 32 -11.39 0.91 6.97
CA PHE A 32 -11.78 1.48 5.69
C PHE A 32 -10.80 2.56 5.27
N ALA A 33 -10.56 2.69 3.97
CA ALA A 33 -9.66 3.69 3.45
C ALA A 33 -10.12 4.23 2.10
N THR A 34 -9.82 5.51 1.87
CA THR A 34 -10.00 6.15 0.57
C THR A 34 -8.72 6.90 0.23
N GLN A 35 -8.22 6.72 -0.99
CA GLN A 35 -7.11 7.50 -1.51
C GLN A 35 -7.47 8.20 -2.80
N VAL A 36 -6.98 9.43 -2.96
CA VAL A 36 -7.07 10.21 -4.20
C VAL A 36 -5.67 10.55 -4.64
N VAL A 37 -5.33 10.19 -5.87
CA VAL A 37 -4.05 10.54 -6.50
C VAL A 37 -4.27 11.69 -7.46
N ILE A 38 -3.48 12.74 -7.29
CA ILE A 38 -3.48 13.94 -8.13
C ILE A 38 -2.25 13.87 -9.02
N LEU A 39 -2.46 14.02 -10.32
CA LEU A 39 -1.39 14.09 -11.32
C LEU A 39 -1.21 15.54 -11.77
N ASP A 40 0.04 15.89 -12.10
CA ASP A 40 0.35 17.16 -12.75
C ASP A 40 0.01 17.12 -14.26
N GLU A 41 0.28 18.24 -14.96
CA GLU A 41 -0.01 18.39 -16.38
C GLU A 41 0.77 17.42 -17.28
N GLU A 42 1.90 16.88 -16.77
CA GLU A 42 2.72 15.89 -17.46
C GLU A 42 2.37 14.45 -17.06
N GLY A 43 1.39 14.24 -16.18
CA GLY A 43 0.95 12.93 -15.71
C GLY A 43 1.86 12.29 -14.64
N ARG A 44 2.67 13.09 -13.94
CA ARG A 44 3.45 12.66 -12.79
C ARG A 44 2.60 12.75 -11.53
N VAL A 45 2.85 11.89 -10.54
CA VAL A 45 2.16 11.97 -9.26
C VAL A 45 2.65 13.20 -8.51
N GLU A 46 1.77 14.16 -8.33
CA GLU A 46 2.02 15.40 -7.60
C GLU A 46 1.71 15.23 -6.12
N ARG A 47 0.54 14.67 -5.80
CA ARG A 47 0.06 14.52 -4.42
C ARG A 47 -0.83 13.30 -4.25
N VAL A 48 -0.82 12.73 -3.03
CA VAL A 48 -1.73 11.67 -2.61
C VAL A 48 -2.49 12.13 -1.37
N LEU A 49 -3.80 12.14 -1.44
CA LEU A 49 -4.68 12.35 -0.29
C LEU A 49 -5.08 10.98 0.25
N ALA A 50 -4.80 10.68 1.52
CA ALA A 50 -4.96 9.36 2.10
C ALA A 50 -5.79 9.43 3.39
N ALA A 51 -7.08 9.12 3.32
CA ALA A 51 -7.97 9.01 4.47
C ALA A 51 -8.08 7.55 4.91
N HIS A 52 -7.69 7.27 6.16
CA HIS A 52 -7.65 5.92 6.70
C HIS A 52 -8.29 5.83 8.06
N ASP A 53 -9.16 4.83 8.23
CA ASP A 53 -9.72 4.43 9.51
C ASP A 53 -8.67 3.66 10.31
N VAL A 54 -8.26 4.26 11.41
CA VAL A 54 -7.23 3.74 12.32
C VAL A 54 -7.83 3.29 13.67
N GLY A 55 -9.17 3.27 13.75
CA GLY A 55 -9.83 3.17 15.05
C GLY A 55 -9.48 4.38 15.90
N ARG A 56 -9.11 4.20 17.15
CA ARG A 56 -8.55 5.27 17.96
C ARG A 56 -7.06 5.45 17.69
N ALA A 57 -6.66 6.62 17.26
CA ALA A 57 -5.26 6.96 17.05
C ALA A 57 -4.53 7.13 18.39
N VAL A 58 -3.92 6.06 18.90
CA VAL A 58 -3.17 6.10 20.17
C VAL A 58 -1.95 7.02 20.07
N ASN A 59 -1.32 7.05 18.90
CA ASN A 59 -0.25 8.00 18.58
C ASN A 59 -0.46 8.50 17.14
N PRO A 60 -1.12 9.64 16.94
CA PRO A 60 -1.43 10.17 15.60
C PRO A 60 -0.21 10.33 14.70
N ALA A 61 0.90 10.87 15.21
CA ALA A 61 2.11 11.09 14.41
C ALA A 61 2.72 9.77 13.90
N LEU A 62 2.67 8.69 14.70
CA LEU A 62 3.12 7.38 14.24
C LEU A 62 2.13 6.76 13.24
N CYS A 63 0.83 6.97 13.40
CA CYS A 63 -0.17 6.53 12.42
C CYS A 63 0.04 7.22 11.07
N GLU A 64 0.24 8.55 11.06
CA GLU A 64 0.56 9.31 9.86
C GLU A 64 1.81 8.75 9.17
N GLY A 65 2.91 8.59 9.89
CA GLY A 65 4.15 8.04 9.33
C GLY A 65 4.01 6.62 8.78
N GLN A 66 3.16 5.77 9.39
CA GLN A 66 2.84 4.44 8.84
C GLN A 66 2.06 4.53 7.53
N ILE A 67 1.11 5.42 7.45
CA ILE A 67 0.30 5.61 6.22
C ILE A 67 1.17 6.19 5.11
N GLU A 68 2.01 7.20 5.38
CA GLU A 68 2.97 7.74 4.41
C GLU A 68 3.92 6.65 3.87
N GLY A 69 4.47 5.83 4.76
CA GLY A 69 5.33 4.70 4.39
C GLY A 69 4.58 3.64 3.57
N SER A 70 3.32 3.39 3.88
CA SER A 70 2.46 2.46 3.12
C SER A 70 2.11 3.01 1.74
N VAL A 71 1.84 4.30 1.62
CA VAL A 71 1.64 4.97 0.31
C VAL A 71 2.91 4.87 -0.54
N HIS A 72 4.10 5.06 0.07
CA HIS A 72 5.38 4.87 -0.61
C HIS A 72 5.49 3.45 -1.21
N MET A 73 5.22 2.42 -0.42
CA MET A 73 5.22 1.03 -0.89
C MET A 73 4.16 0.82 -2.00
N GLY A 74 2.96 1.38 -1.81
CA GLY A 74 1.86 1.28 -2.78
C GLY A 74 2.16 1.93 -4.12
N LEU A 75 2.84 3.09 -4.12
CA LEU A 75 3.31 3.75 -5.34
C LEU A 75 4.38 2.92 -6.06
N GLY A 76 5.33 2.36 -5.31
CA GLY A 76 6.33 1.45 -5.86
C GLY A 76 5.69 0.24 -6.51
N TYR A 77 4.78 -0.44 -5.81
CA TYR A 77 4.01 -1.57 -6.32
C TYR A 77 3.19 -1.23 -7.57
N ALA A 78 2.55 -0.06 -7.56
CA ALA A 78 1.73 0.40 -8.69
C ALA A 78 2.55 0.73 -9.95
N LEU A 79 3.73 1.33 -9.79
CA LEU A 79 4.42 2.01 -10.88
C LEU A 79 5.76 1.38 -11.29
N THR A 80 6.56 0.89 -10.33
CA THR A 80 7.98 0.66 -10.59
C THR A 80 8.53 -0.66 -10.10
N GLU A 81 8.02 -1.22 -9.00
CA GLU A 81 8.61 -2.39 -8.36
C GLU A 81 8.23 -3.69 -9.05
N GLU A 82 9.25 -4.47 -9.37
CA GLU A 82 9.09 -5.82 -9.91
C GLU A 82 10.27 -6.69 -9.51
N LEU A 83 9.97 -7.88 -8.99
CA LEU A 83 10.96 -8.92 -8.73
C LEU A 83 10.77 -10.07 -9.75
N PRO A 84 11.41 -9.99 -10.92
CA PRO A 84 11.34 -11.07 -11.91
C PRO A 84 12.08 -12.30 -11.40
N CYS A 85 11.46 -13.47 -11.58
CA CYS A 85 12.01 -14.76 -11.20
C CYS A 85 12.06 -15.70 -12.42
N PRO A 86 12.96 -15.46 -13.40
CA PRO A 86 13.13 -16.37 -14.52
C PRO A 86 13.57 -17.75 -13.98
N ASP A 87 12.96 -18.80 -14.49
CA ASP A 87 13.22 -20.19 -14.08
C ASP A 87 13.14 -20.44 -12.56
N GLY A 88 12.29 -19.64 -11.88
CA GLY A 88 12.06 -19.74 -10.44
C GLY A 88 13.14 -19.08 -9.56
N MET A 89 14.15 -18.46 -10.14
CA MET A 89 15.22 -17.77 -9.41
C MET A 89 15.08 -16.24 -9.52
N PRO A 90 15.24 -15.49 -8.41
CA PRO A 90 15.22 -14.02 -8.45
C PRO A 90 16.31 -13.49 -9.39
N ALA A 91 15.94 -12.60 -10.30
CA ALA A 91 16.88 -11.97 -11.25
C ALA A 91 17.88 -11.02 -10.58
N THR A 92 17.63 -10.63 -9.33
CA THR A 92 18.55 -9.83 -8.50
C THR A 92 18.26 -10.07 -7.02
N PHE A 93 19.28 -9.87 -6.18
CA PHE A 93 19.17 -9.85 -4.71
C PHE A 93 19.37 -8.44 -4.14
N LYS A 94 19.30 -7.41 -4.99
CA LYS A 94 19.53 -6.01 -4.58
C LYS A 94 18.24 -5.21 -4.67
N LEU A 95 17.70 -4.78 -3.53
CA LEU A 95 16.49 -3.98 -3.45
C LEU A 95 16.51 -2.75 -4.37
N ARG A 96 17.65 -2.09 -4.50
CA ARG A 96 17.81 -0.92 -5.38
C ARG A 96 17.56 -1.21 -6.87
N GLU A 97 17.60 -2.49 -7.29
CA GLU A 97 17.45 -2.90 -8.68
C GLU A 97 16.02 -3.34 -9.02
N ILE A 98 15.19 -3.64 -8.00
CA ILE A 98 13.81 -4.05 -8.23
C ILE A 98 12.83 -2.90 -8.44
N GLY A 99 13.29 -1.66 -8.37
CA GLY A 99 12.47 -0.49 -8.67
C GLY A 99 11.87 0.20 -7.44
N VAL A 100 12.37 -0.05 -6.24
CA VAL A 100 11.95 0.65 -5.01
C VAL A 100 12.15 2.16 -5.18
N LEU A 101 11.11 2.94 -4.86
CA LEU A 101 11.15 4.39 -4.93
C LEU A 101 12.19 4.97 -3.98
N ARG A 102 12.79 6.06 -4.38
CA ARG A 102 13.68 6.85 -3.51
C ARG A 102 12.85 7.95 -2.84
N SER A 103 13.29 8.37 -1.66
CA SER A 103 12.63 9.45 -0.92
C SER A 103 12.43 10.73 -1.74
N ARG A 104 13.35 11.05 -2.64
CA ARG A 104 13.25 12.21 -3.54
C ARG A 104 12.17 12.08 -4.63
N ASP A 105 11.72 10.85 -4.91
CA ASP A 105 10.69 10.55 -5.91
C ASP A 105 9.29 10.44 -5.27
N MET A 106 9.21 10.63 -3.94
CA MET A 106 7.94 10.66 -3.22
C MET A 106 7.18 11.95 -3.51
N PRO A 107 5.91 11.86 -3.88
CA PRO A 107 5.01 13.00 -3.91
C PRO A 107 4.68 13.49 -2.49
N GLU A 108 4.03 14.63 -2.39
CA GLU A 108 3.40 15.06 -1.16
C GLU A 108 2.29 14.07 -0.76
N VAL A 109 2.27 13.65 0.51
CA VAL A 109 1.22 12.78 1.06
C VAL A 109 0.49 13.53 2.16
N GLU A 110 -0.80 13.75 1.97
CA GLU A 110 -1.68 14.36 2.97
C GLU A 110 -2.51 13.26 3.63
N VAL A 111 -2.29 13.04 4.93
CA VAL A 111 -2.94 11.98 5.69
C VAL A 111 -4.11 12.54 6.50
N THR A 112 -5.27 11.91 6.39
CA THR A 112 -6.43 12.15 7.26
C THR A 112 -6.70 10.89 8.07
N LEU A 113 -6.55 10.98 9.38
CA LEU A 113 -6.92 9.90 10.29
C LEU A 113 -8.43 9.94 10.56
N VAL A 114 -9.10 8.83 10.25
CA VAL A 114 -10.50 8.61 10.61
C VAL A 114 -10.53 7.73 11.85
N GLU A 115 -11.19 8.20 12.91
CA GLU A 115 -11.29 7.47 14.15
C GLU A 115 -12.69 6.87 14.31
N ASP A 116 -12.82 5.59 13.96
CA ASP A 116 -13.99 4.74 14.24
C ASP A 116 -13.55 3.63 15.19
N PRO A 117 -13.71 3.80 16.51
CA PRO A 117 -13.13 2.92 17.51
C PRO A 117 -13.56 1.47 17.37
N GLU A 118 -12.59 0.55 17.42
CA GLU A 118 -12.85 -0.90 17.41
C GLU A 118 -13.25 -1.38 18.80
N PRO A 119 -14.47 -1.92 18.98
CA PRO A 119 -14.94 -2.38 20.29
C PRO A 119 -14.07 -3.47 20.92
N GLU A 120 -13.51 -4.36 20.10
CA GLU A 120 -12.64 -5.47 20.53
C GLU A 120 -11.15 -5.09 20.55
N GLY A 121 -10.81 -3.92 20.05
CA GLY A 121 -9.44 -3.44 19.98
C GLY A 121 -8.97 -2.80 21.28
N PRO A 122 -7.67 -2.92 21.63
CA PRO A 122 -7.12 -2.27 22.80
C PRO A 122 -7.29 -0.74 22.69
N PHE A 123 -7.97 -0.14 23.65
CA PHE A 123 -8.33 1.28 23.66
C PHE A 123 -9.13 1.75 22.42
N GLY A 124 -9.75 0.85 21.67
CA GLY A 124 -10.44 1.17 20.43
C GLY A 124 -9.53 1.31 19.21
N ALA A 125 -8.27 0.95 19.31
CA ALA A 125 -7.33 1.04 18.18
C ALA A 125 -7.54 -0.09 17.17
N LYS A 126 -7.26 0.20 15.88
CA LYS A 126 -7.15 -0.75 14.78
C LYS A 126 -5.69 -0.90 14.35
N GLY A 127 -5.36 -1.96 13.62
CA GLY A 127 -4.03 -2.14 13.05
C GLY A 127 -3.77 -1.13 11.93
N VAL A 128 -2.60 -0.48 11.94
CA VAL A 128 -2.22 0.55 10.96
C VAL A 128 -0.95 0.17 10.19
N GLY A 129 -0.52 -1.10 10.24
CA GLY A 129 0.75 -1.53 9.64
C GLY A 129 0.79 -1.35 8.13
N GLU A 130 -0.11 -1.99 7.39
CA GLU A 130 -0.09 -2.04 5.92
C GLU A 130 -1.41 -1.62 5.26
N ILE A 131 -2.38 -1.15 6.03
CA ILE A 131 -3.68 -0.73 5.49
C ILE A 131 -3.54 0.40 4.46
N GLY A 132 -2.54 1.26 4.63
CA GLY A 132 -2.28 2.39 3.75
C GLY A 132 -1.89 2.00 2.32
N LEU A 133 -1.35 0.80 2.11
CA LEU A 133 -0.94 0.31 0.79
C LEU A 133 -2.13 -0.13 -0.08
N VAL A 134 -3.17 -0.69 0.52
CA VAL A 134 -4.24 -1.41 -0.18
C VAL A 134 -4.93 -0.60 -1.28
N PRO A 135 -5.38 0.64 -1.07
CA PRO A 135 -6.08 1.42 -2.09
C PRO A 135 -5.16 2.09 -3.12
N THR A 136 -3.83 2.17 -2.86
CA THR A 136 -2.92 3.03 -3.64
C THR A 136 -2.85 2.64 -5.12
N ALA A 137 -2.68 1.36 -5.43
CA ALA A 137 -2.56 0.92 -6.83
C ALA A 137 -3.82 1.21 -7.65
N ALA A 138 -5.00 1.03 -7.04
CA ALA A 138 -6.27 1.34 -7.69
C ALA A 138 -6.47 2.86 -7.89
N ALA A 139 -6.09 3.67 -6.90
CA ALA A 139 -6.15 5.12 -6.98
C ALA A 139 -5.22 5.66 -8.09
N VAL A 140 -3.99 5.14 -8.18
CA VAL A 140 -3.04 5.47 -9.27
C VAL A 140 -3.60 5.08 -10.63
N ALA A 141 -4.14 3.86 -10.77
CA ALA A 141 -4.73 3.40 -12.03
C ALA A 141 -5.91 4.27 -12.48
N GLY A 142 -6.75 4.67 -11.52
CA GLY A 142 -7.87 5.59 -11.76
C GLY A 142 -7.42 6.98 -12.22
N ALA A 143 -6.42 7.55 -11.55
CA ALA A 143 -5.85 8.85 -11.90
C ALA A 143 -5.21 8.84 -13.29
N LEU A 144 -4.42 7.82 -13.61
CA LEU A 144 -3.82 7.65 -14.94
C LEU A 144 -4.88 7.49 -16.04
N TYR A 145 -5.93 6.72 -15.77
CA TYR A 145 -7.03 6.59 -16.73
C TYR A 145 -7.75 7.92 -16.98
N ALA A 146 -7.96 8.72 -15.92
CA ALA A 146 -8.55 10.04 -16.06
C ALA A 146 -7.65 10.99 -16.87
N PHE A 147 -6.33 10.82 -16.79
CA PHE A 147 -5.34 11.64 -17.46
C PHE A 147 -5.22 11.32 -18.96
N ASP A 148 -5.04 10.03 -19.32
CA ASP A 148 -4.70 9.63 -20.69
C ASP A 148 -5.73 8.71 -21.37
N GLY A 149 -6.81 8.33 -20.70
CA GLY A 149 -7.84 7.43 -21.21
C GLY A 149 -7.40 5.97 -21.36
N VAL A 150 -6.18 5.61 -20.94
CA VAL A 150 -5.62 4.26 -21.09
C VAL A 150 -5.89 3.42 -19.86
N ARG A 151 -6.65 2.33 -20.01
CA ARG A 151 -6.82 1.35 -18.94
C ARG A 151 -5.61 0.44 -18.84
N ARG A 152 -5.10 0.28 -17.63
CA ARG A 152 -3.95 -0.56 -17.30
C ARG A 152 -4.39 -1.70 -16.38
N PHE A 153 -4.12 -2.93 -16.79
CA PHE A 153 -4.54 -4.15 -16.08
C PHE A 153 -3.36 -4.95 -15.54
N VAL A 154 -2.14 -4.46 -15.72
CA VAL A 154 -0.91 -5.14 -15.30
C VAL A 154 -0.08 -4.21 -14.44
N LEU A 155 0.34 -4.69 -13.29
CA LEU A 155 1.27 -4.01 -12.39
C LEU A 155 2.70 -4.57 -12.55
N PRO A 156 3.69 -3.73 -12.35
CA PRO A 156 3.62 -2.26 -12.25
C PRO A 156 3.34 -1.60 -13.61
N MET A 157 2.66 -0.44 -13.59
CA MET A 157 2.24 0.31 -14.78
C MET A 157 3.41 1.12 -15.38
N LYS A 158 4.47 0.44 -15.79
CA LYS A 158 5.76 1.02 -16.24
C LYS A 158 5.67 1.86 -17.51
N ASP A 159 4.63 1.67 -18.29
CA ASP A 159 4.33 2.44 -19.52
C ASP A 159 3.80 3.84 -19.25
N SER A 160 3.31 4.08 -18.03
CA SER A 160 2.69 5.35 -17.63
C SER A 160 3.67 6.52 -17.55
N PRO A 161 3.19 7.77 -17.74
CA PRO A 161 3.99 8.97 -17.51
C PRO A 161 4.55 9.03 -16.10
N ALA A 162 3.74 8.69 -15.10
CA ALA A 162 4.14 8.68 -13.70
C ALA A 162 5.34 7.75 -13.45
N ALA A 163 5.29 6.51 -13.95
CA ALA A 163 6.40 5.57 -13.79
C ALA A 163 7.68 6.00 -14.51
N LYS A 164 7.54 6.61 -15.70
CA LYS A 164 8.69 7.11 -16.48
C LYS A 164 9.40 8.27 -15.83
N ALA A 165 8.69 9.08 -15.04
CA ALA A 165 9.25 10.21 -14.32
C ALA A 165 10.11 9.80 -13.11
N MET A 166 9.96 8.57 -12.60
CA MET A 166 10.62 8.11 -11.39
C MET A 166 12.06 7.62 -11.65
N SER A 167 13.00 8.06 -10.80
CA SER A 167 14.44 7.74 -10.88
C SER A 167 14.79 6.44 -10.16
N VAL A 168 14.18 5.33 -10.53
CA VAL A 168 14.40 4.03 -9.86
C VAL A 168 15.53 3.21 -10.48
N GLY A 169 16.09 2.29 -9.68
CA GLY A 169 17.05 1.32 -10.15
C GLY A 169 16.41 0.29 -11.09
N ARG A 170 17.22 -0.33 -11.97
CA ARG A 170 16.77 -1.36 -12.90
C ARG A 170 17.77 -2.52 -12.93
N ILE A 171 17.28 -3.72 -13.17
CA ILE A 171 18.12 -4.90 -13.36
C ILE A 171 18.80 -4.79 -14.72
N ARG A 172 20.13 -4.84 -14.71
CA ARG A 172 20.92 -4.79 -15.94
C ARG A 172 20.73 -6.05 -16.77
N GLY A 173 20.48 -5.90 -18.07
CA GLY A 173 20.35 -7.01 -19.03
C GLY A 173 19.00 -7.74 -19.01
N LEU A 174 18.09 -7.37 -18.15
CA LEU A 174 16.72 -7.92 -18.20
C LEU A 174 15.95 -7.28 -19.37
N LYS A 175 15.41 -8.12 -20.25
CA LYS A 175 14.52 -7.64 -21.31
C LYS A 175 13.22 -7.12 -20.69
N PRO A 176 12.64 -6.02 -21.17
CA PRO A 176 11.32 -5.58 -20.77
C PRO A 176 10.29 -6.69 -20.98
N ARG A 177 9.34 -6.80 -20.07
CA ARG A 177 8.20 -7.69 -20.24
C ARG A 177 7.40 -7.20 -21.45
N GLU A 178 7.06 -8.11 -22.37
CA GLU A 178 6.16 -7.75 -23.47
C GLU A 178 4.79 -7.35 -22.91
N PRO A 179 4.17 -6.28 -23.47
CA PRO A 179 2.84 -5.89 -23.05
C PRO A 179 1.86 -7.04 -23.30
N VAL A 180 1.06 -7.36 -22.29
CA VAL A 180 -0.05 -8.32 -22.46
C VAL A 180 -1.02 -7.69 -23.47
N ARG A 181 -1.12 -8.27 -24.65
CA ARG A 181 -2.12 -7.85 -25.64
C ARG A 181 -3.49 -8.24 -25.10
N SER A 182 -4.35 -7.23 -24.91
CA SER A 182 -5.76 -7.39 -24.59
C SER A 182 -6.55 -8.00 -25.73
#